data_a86e8c41facac1c4fb6edf1662b90141
#
_entry.id   a86e8c41facac1c4fb6edf1662b90141
#
_cell.length_a   1.000
_cell.length_b   1.000
_cell.length_c   1.000
_cell.angle_alpha   90.00
_cell.angle_beta   90.00
_cell.angle_gamma   90.00
#
_symmetry.space_group_name_H-M   'P 1'
#
loop_
_entity.id
_entity.type
_entity.pdbx_description
1 polymer ?
#
loop_
_entity_poly.entity_id
_entity_poly.type
_entity_poly.pdbx_seq_one_letter_code
_entity_poly.pdbx_strand_id
1 'polypeptide(L)'
;MPEEIPLTPIGRDQIHKLETALLIGTLLSPEVIELLKSPEERLTWVDSLAVAAAALAREKAHMTVPQIAEELGRSEATIRNHLTRKTKAGQLVWQTYEKFVKEGVKIDVESLLGASSAELARLKGENEELRRELEESQNRIKELSSLVEGLLKKINKVKDELRKVLEEL
;
A
#
# COMPACT_ATOMS: atom_id res chain seq x y z
N MET A 1 -8.93 -0.66 -30.10
CA MET A 1 -10.08 -0.70 -29.16
C MET A 1 -9.66 -1.56 -28.00
N PRO A 2 -9.91 -1.19 -26.74
CA PRO A 2 -9.69 -2.11 -25.63
C PRO A 2 -10.62 -3.31 -25.83
N GLU A 3 -10.04 -4.50 -25.78
CA GLU A 3 -10.76 -5.76 -25.95
C GLU A 3 -11.68 -5.97 -24.74
N GLU A 4 -13.01 -6.03 -24.96
CA GLU A 4 -13.96 -6.25 -23.88
C GLU A 4 -13.78 -7.67 -23.30
N ILE A 5 -13.63 -7.76 -22.00
CA ILE A 5 -13.51 -9.03 -21.29
C ILE A 5 -14.92 -9.58 -21.03
N PRO A 6 -15.29 -10.72 -21.64
CA PRO A 6 -16.62 -11.26 -21.47
C PRO A 6 -16.82 -11.83 -20.05
N LEU A 7 -17.93 -11.50 -19.41
CA LEU A 7 -18.28 -12.01 -18.08
C LEU A 7 -18.82 -13.46 -18.11
N THR A 8 -19.18 -13.95 -19.29
CA THR A 8 -19.53 -15.34 -19.59
C THR A 8 -18.58 -15.87 -20.66
N PRO A 9 -17.39 -16.34 -20.27
CA PRO A 9 -16.37 -16.71 -21.21
C PRO A 9 -16.70 -18.01 -21.96
N ILE A 10 -16.34 -18.04 -23.24
CA ILE A 10 -16.46 -19.21 -24.12
C ILE A 10 -15.04 -19.60 -24.55
N GLY A 11 -14.48 -20.65 -23.96
CA GLY A 11 -13.14 -21.14 -24.28
C GLY A 11 -12.04 -20.60 -23.37
N ARG A 12 -10.87 -21.27 -23.43
CA ARG A 12 -9.75 -21.08 -22.50
C ARG A 12 -9.21 -19.65 -22.45
N ASP A 13 -9.06 -19.02 -23.58
CA ASP A 13 -8.50 -17.66 -23.65
C ASP A 13 -9.37 -16.64 -22.90
N GLN A 14 -10.70 -16.70 -23.09
CA GLN A 14 -11.62 -15.82 -22.39
C GLN A 14 -11.72 -16.14 -20.89
N ILE A 15 -11.61 -17.43 -20.51
CA ILE A 15 -11.53 -17.82 -19.10
C ILE A 15 -10.32 -17.19 -18.45
N HIS A 16 -9.14 -17.26 -19.06
CA HIS A 16 -7.92 -16.65 -18.54
C HIS A 16 -8.01 -15.12 -18.46
N LYS A 17 -8.63 -14.46 -19.43
CA LYS A 17 -8.87 -13.01 -19.40
C LYS A 17 -9.76 -12.62 -18.22
N LEU A 18 -10.86 -13.33 -17.99
CA LEU A 18 -11.76 -13.07 -16.88
C LEU A 18 -11.09 -13.40 -15.53
N GLU A 19 -10.39 -14.53 -15.43
CA GLU A 19 -9.61 -14.93 -14.25
C GLU A 19 -8.61 -13.83 -13.85
N THR A 20 -7.82 -13.36 -14.83
CA THR A 20 -6.82 -12.31 -14.62
C THR A 20 -7.48 -11.00 -14.17
N ALA A 21 -8.57 -10.60 -14.81
CA ALA A 21 -9.29 -9.38 -14.44
C ALA A 21 -9.87 -9.47 -13.02
N LEU A 22 -10.46 -10.61 -12.65
CA LEU A 22 -10.98 -10.84 -11.30
C LEU A 22 -9.86 -10.82 -10.26
N LEU A 23 -8.75 -11.49 -10.53
CA LEU A 23 -7.61 -11.51 -9.60
C LEU A 23 -7.04 -10.11 -9.40
N ILE A 24 -6.72 -9.40 -10.48
CA ILE A 24 -6.13 -8.07 -10.40
C ILE A 24 -7.12 -7.08 -9.78
N GLY A 25 -8.37 -7.07 -10.23
CA GLY A 25 -9.41 -6.18 -9.69
C GLY A 25 -9.66 -6.40 -8.20
N THR A 26 -9.55 -7.65 -7.73
CA THR A 26 -9.68 -7.97 -6.30
C THR A 26 -8.43 -7.59 -5.51
N LEU A 27 -7.22 -7.91 -6.02
CA LEU A 27 -5.96 -7.56 -5.38
C LEU A 27 -5.79 -6.05 -5.20
N LEU A 28 -6.26 -5.26 -6.16
CA LEU A 28 -6.18 -3.81 -6.13
C LEU A 28 -7.34 -3.16 -5.35
N SER A 29 -8.26 -3.93 -4.79
CA SER A 29 -9.31 -3.37 -3.94
C SER A 29 -8.70 -2.85 -2.62
N PRO A 30 -9.20 -1.71 -2.07
CA PRO A 30 -8.68 -1.14 -0.84
C PRO A 30 -8.69 -2.12 0.34
N GLU A 31 -9.74 -2.97 0.42
CA GLU A 31 -9.88 -3.98 1.46
C GLU A 31 -8.76 -5.03 1.41
N VAL A 32 -8.39 -5.49 0.20
CA VAL A 32 -7.33 -6.49 0.03
C VAL A 32 -5.96 -5.87 0.24
N ILE A 33 -5.74 -4.62 -0.20
CA ILE A 33 -4.48 -3.91 0.05
C ILE A 33 -4.20 -3.80 1.55
N GLU A 34 -5.20 -3.50 2.37
CA GLU A 34 -5.05 -3.47 3.82
C GLU A 34 -4.71 -4.86 4.40
N LEU A 35 -5.36 -5.92 3.93
CA LEU A 35 -5.07 -7.29 4.35
C LEU A 35 -3.64 -7.73 3.97
N LEU A 36 -3.12 -7.26 2.84
CA LEU A 36 -1.78 -7.59 2.35
C LEU A 36 -0.66 -6.83 3.08
N LYS A 37 -0.97 -5.84 3.90
CA LYS A 37 0.03 -5.14 4.75
C LYS A 37 0.56 -6.05 5.86
N SER A 38 -0.21 -7.07 6.28
CA SER A 38 0.27 -8.07 7.24
C SER A 38 1.26 -9.05 6.59
N PRO A 39 2.52 -9.13 7.05
CA PRO A 39 3.54 -9.96 6.42
C PRO A 39 3.26 -11.47 6.56
N GLU A 40 2.64 -11.89 7.66
CA GLU A 40 2.51 -13.29 8.03
C GLU A 40 1.51 -14.07 7.17
N GLU A 41 0.49 -13.41 6.63
CA GLU A 41 -0.59 -14.06 5.88
C GLU A 41 -0.57 -13.77 4.37
N ARG A 42 0.34 -12.93 3.91
CA ARG A 42 0.34 -12.38 2.54
C ARG A 42 0.31 -13.46 1.45
N LEU A 43 1.17 -14.47 1.54
CA LEU A 43 1.26 -15.52 0.52
C LEU A 43 0.01 -16.40 0.49
N THR A 44 -0.54 -16.74 1.66
CA THR A 44 -1.76 -17.54 1.78
C THR A 44 -2.97 -16.80 1.20
N TRP A 45 -3.05 -15.47 1.41
CA TRP A 45 -4.11 -14.65 0.84
C TRP A 45 -4.05 -14.58 -0.68
N VAL A 46 -2.86 -14.35 -1.26
CA VAL A 46 -2.70 -14.28 -2.72
C VAL A 46 -3.05 -15.60 -3.38
N ASP A 47 -2.61 -16.74 -2.84
CA ASP A 47 -2.98 -18.07 -3.36
C ASP A 47 -4.50 -18.28 -3.29
N SER A 48 -5.11 -17.97 -2.15
CA SER A 48 -6.55 -18.13 -1.97
C SER A 48 -7.38 -17.26 -2.92
N LEU A 49 -6.94 -16.02 -3.18
CA LEU A 49 -7.60 -15.12 -4.14
C LEU A 49 -7.43 -15.61 -5.57
N ALA A 50 -6.23 -16.11 -5.94
CA ALA A 50 -5.98 -16.68 -7.25
C ALA A 50 -6.86 -17.89 -7.52
N VAL A 51 -6.97 -18.82 -6.57
CA VAL A 51 -7.83 -20.00 -6.67
C VAL A 51 -9.31 -19.60 -6.76
N ALA A 52 -9.76 -18.63 -5.96
CA ALA A 52 -11.14 -18.16 -6.00
C ALA A 52 -11.49 -17.50 -7.34
N ALA A 53 -10.60 -16.65 -7.88
CA ALA A 53 -10.78 -16.00 -9.18
C ALA A 53 -10.81 -17.02 -10.34
N ALA A 54 -9.87 -17.97 -10.31
CA ALA A 54 -9.81 -19.05 -11.29
C ALA A 54 -11.05 -19.94 -11.27
N ALA A 55 -11.54 -20.28 -10.06
CA ALA A 55 -12.75 -21.08 -9.89
C ALA A 55 -13.99 -20.34 -10.41
N LEU A 56 -14.13 -19.05 -10.09
CA LEU A 56 -15.29 -18.26 -10.53
C LEU A 56 -15.29 -18.07 -12.05
N ALA A 57 -14.14 -17.78 -12.67
CA ALA A 57 -14.06 -17.63 -14.12
C ALA A 57 -14.48 -18.91 -14.86
N ARG A 58 -14.11 -20.09 -14.36
CA ARG A 58 -14.50 -21.40 -14.92
C ARG A 58 -15.95 -21.72 -14.67
N GLU A 59 -16.49 -21.37 -13.51
CA GLU A 59 -17.94 -21.50 -13.21
C GLU A 59 -18.77 -20.65 -14.17
N LYS A 60 -18.31 -19.44 -14.52
CA LYS A 60 -18.96 -18.58 -15.51
C LYS A 60 -18.82 -19.11 -16.95
N ALA A 61 -17.88 -19.99 -17.19
CA ALA A 61 -17.74 -20.77 -18.43
C ALA A 61 -18.55 -22.10 -18.38
N HIS A 62 -19.44 -22.26 -17.39
CA HIS A 62 -20.30 -23.45 -17.21
C HIS A 62 -19.54 -24.76 -16.93
N MET A 63 -18.31 -24.68 -16.40
CA MET A 63 -17.59 -25.87 -15.94
C MET A 63 -18.18 -26.38 -14.61
N THR A 64 -18.18 -27.69 -14.44
CA THR A 64 -18.63 -28.33 -13.20
C THR A 64 -17.56 -28.27 -12.11
N VAL A 65 -17.96 -28.31 -10.84
CA VAL A 65 -17.02 -28.28 -9.70
C VAL A 65 -15.94 -29.35 -9.79
N PRO A 66 -16.22 -30.62 -10.14
CA PRO A 66 -15.17 -31.62 -10.35
C PRO A 66 -14.16 -31.25 -11.43
N GLN A 67 -14.62 -30.73 -12.58
CA GLN A 67 -13.73 -30.29 -13.65
C GLN A 67 -12.83 -29.15 -13.23
N ILE A 68 -13.38 -28.16 -12.50
CA ILE A 68 -12.63 -27.05 -11.97
C ILE A 68 -11.59 -27.52 -10.96
N ALA A 69 -11.97 -28.46 -10.08
CA ALA A 69 -11.09 -29.03 -9.07
C ALA A 69 -9.89 -29.77 -9.69
N GLU A 70 -10.15 -30.56 -10.72
CA GLU A 70 -9.14 -31.30 -11.47
C GLU A 70 -8.18 -30.34 -12.17
N GLU A 71 -8.71 -29.34 -12.91
CA GLU A 71 -7.89 -28.38 -13.66
C GLU A 71 -7.02 -27.50 -12.75
N LEU A 72 -7.53 -27.09 -11.59
CA LEU A 72 -6.81 -26.24 -10.65
C LEU A 72 -5.94 -27.01 -9.65
N GLY A 73 -6.01 -28.35 -9.65
CA GLY A 73 -5.29 -29.17 -8.69
C GLY A 73 -5.72 -28.92 -7.24
N ARG A 74 -7.02 -28.68 -7.00
CA ARG A 74 -7.60 -28.38 -5.68
C ARG A 74 -8.74 -29.37 -5.39
N SER A 75 -9.11 -29.52 -4.11
CA SER A 75 -10.23 -30.36 -3.75
C SER A 75 -11.57 -29.73 -4.18
N GLU A 76 -12.57 -30.55 -4.52
CA GLU A 76 -13.92 -30.06 -4.80
C GLU A 76 -14.50 -29.25 -3.65
N ALA A 77 -14.19 -29.64 -2.41
CA ALA A 77 -14.65 -28.93 -1.21
C ALA A 77 -14.09 -27.50 -1.19
N THR A 78 -12.80 -27.31 -1.53
CA THR A 78 -12.16 -26.00 -1.63
C THR A 78 -12.86 -25.15 -2.69
N ILE A 79 -13.02 -25.68 -3.91
CA ILE A 79 -13.68 -24.99 -5.02
C ILE A 79 -15.11 -24.60 -4.62
N ARG A 80 -15.89 -25.53 -4.07
CA ARG A 80 -17.26 -25.27 -3.62
C ARG A 80 -17.34 -24.18 -2.55
N ASN A 81 -16.39 -24.16 -1.59
CA ASN A 81 -16.35 -23.14 -0.56
C ASN A 81 -16.07 -21.72 -1.13
N HIS A 82 -15.19 -21.61 -2.13
CA HIS A 82 -14.96 -20.32 -2.81
C HIS A 82 -16.21 -19.89 -3.60
N LEU A 83 -16.80 -20.77 -4.40
CA LEU A 83 -17.96 -20.46 -5.23
C LEU A 83 -19.22 -20.14 -4.41
N THR A 84 -19.38 -20.78 -3.25
CA THR A 84 -20.51 -20.50 -2.33
C THR A 84 -20.25 -19.37 -1.34
N ARG A 85 -19.15 -18.59 -1.51
CA ARG A 85 -18.78 -17.44 -0.67
C ARG A 85 -18.54 -17.79 0.81
N LYS A 86 -18.22 -19.05 1.12
CA LYS A 86 -17.89 -19.48 2.49
C LYS A 86 -16.50 -19.02 2.94
N THR A 87 -15.61 -18.74 2.00
CA THR A 87 -14.28 -18.20 2.28
C THR A 87 -14.25 -16.69 2.05
N LYS A 88 -13.40 -15.99 2.80
CA LYS A 88 -13.20 -14.54 2.61
C LYS A 88 -12.72 -14.22 1.19
N ALA A 89 -11.77 -15.02 0.65
CA ALA A 89 -11.31 -14.87 -0.73
C ALA A 89 -12.46 -15.02 -1.75
N GLY A 90 -13.31 -16.02 -1.58
CA GLY A 90 -14.50 -16.19 -2.41
C GLY A 90 -15.45 -15.00 -2.33
N GLN A 91 -15.69 -14.44 -1.14
CA GLN A 91 -16.52 -13.24 -0.96
C GLN A 91 -15.97 -12.05 -1.73
N LEU A 92 -14.67 -11.75 -1.58
CA LEU A 92 -14.00 -10.62 -2.23
C LEU A 92 -14.01 -10.73 -3.76
N VAL A 93 -13.72 -11.91 -4.30
CA VAL A 93 -13.76 -12.15 -5.75
C VAL A 93 -15.17 -12.01 -6.30
N TRP A 94 -16.18 -12.48 -5.57
CA TRP A 94 -17.58 -12.30 -5.96
C TRP A 94 -18.01 -10.83 -5.95
N GLN A 95 -17.58 -10.04 -4.96
CA GLN A 95 -17.83 -8.59 -4.93
C GLN A 95 -17.22 -7.90 -6.16
N THR A 96 -15.98 -8.26 -6.53
CA THR A 96 -15.35 -7.76 -7.75
C THR A 96 -16.14 -8.14 -9.01
N TYR A 97 -16.58 -9.38 -9.10
CA TYR A 97 -17.41 -9.83 -10.21
C TYR A 97 -18.74 -9.05 -10.30
N GLU A 98 -19.44 -8.88 -9.18
CA GLU A 98 -20.68 -8.10 -9.14
C GLU A 98 -20.46 -6.63 -9.55
N LYS A 99 -19.32 -6.05 -9.20
CA LYS A 99 -18.91 -4.73 -9.66
C LYS A 99 -18.72 -4.71 -11.18
N PHE A 100 -18.02 -5.71 -11.73
CA PHE A 100 -17.83 -5.85 -13.17
C PHE A 100 -19.14 -6.04 -13.94
N VAL A 101 -20.11 -6.73 -13.36
CA VAL A 101 -21.46 -6.88 -13.96
C VAL A 101 -22.19 -5.53 -14.05
N LYS A 102 -22.04 -4.67 -13.04
CA LYS A 102 -22.74 -3.38 -12.97
C LYS A 102 -22.07 -2.27 -13.77
N GLU A 103 -20.75 -2.22 -13.75
CA GLU A 103 -19.95 -1.09 -14.22
C GLU A 103 -19.09 -1.42 -15.46
N GLY A 104 -19.10 -2.68 -15.90
CA GLY A 104 -18.15 -3.22 -16.85
C GLY A 104 -16.81 -3.57 -16.21
N VAL A 105 -15.97 -4.31 -16.94
CA VAL A 105 -14.64 -4.69 -16.45
C VAL A 105 -13.73 -3.47 -16.51
N LYS A 106 -13.64 -2.75 -15.39
CA LYS A 106 -12.75 -1.59 -15.19
C LYS A 106 -11.84 -1.88 -14.01
N ILE A 107 -10.54 -1.84 -14.24
CA ILE A 107 -9.53 -1.92 -13.20
C ILE A 107 -9.03 -0.51 -12.96
N ASP A 108 -9.50 0.10 -11.88
CA ASP A 108 -9.17 1.47 -11.50
C ASP A 108 -7.81 1.51 -10.79
N VAL A 109 -6.76 1.53 -11.59
CA VAL A 109 -5.38 1.70 -11.08
C VAL A 109 -5.11 3.17 -10.72
N GLU A 110 -5.82 4.12 -11.35
CA GLU A 110 -5.62 5.55 -11.13
C GLU A 110 -6.06 5.98 -9.73
N SER A 111 -7.14 5.40 -9.19
CA SER A 111 -7.57 5.69 -7.82
C SER A 111 -6.53 5.29 -6.77
N LEU A 112 -5.81 4.20 -7.00
CA LEU A 112 -4.73 3.73 -6.13
C LEU A 112 -3.47 4.60 -6.26
N LEU A 113 -3.12 4.96 -7.49
CA LEU A 113 -2.00 5.87 -7.76
C LEU A 113 -2.31 7.29 -7.30
N GLY A 114 -3.55 7.74 -7.44
CA GLY A 114 -4.02 9.04 -6.97
C GLY A 114 -3.97 9.19 -5.46
N ALA A 115 -4.46 8.21 -4.72
CA ALA A 115 -4.38 8.19 -3.26
C ALA A 115 -2.93 8.10 -2.77
N SER A 116 -2.11 7.25 -3.39
CA SER A 116 -0.68 7.16 -3.11
C SER A 116 0.07 8.45 -3.48
N SER A 117 -0.30 9.10 -4.58
CA SER A 117 0.30 10.37 -5.02
C SER A 117 -0.05 11.53 -4.09
N ALA A 118 -1.28 11.62 -3.60
CA ALA A 118 -1.72 12.64 -2.65
C ALA A 118 -1.01 12.47 -1.29
N GLU A 119 -0.92 11.24 -0.79
CA GLU A 119 -0.19 10.93 0.44
C GLU A 119 1.31 11.20 0.29
N LEU A 120 1.89 10.85 -0.84
CA LEU A 120 3.30 11.14 -1.15
C LEU A 120 3.56 12.66 -1.22
N ALA A 121 2.64 13.43 -1.82
CA ALA A 121 2.73 14.89 -1.87
C ALA A 121 2.63 15.52 -0.47
N ARG A 122 1.71 15.02 0.38
CA ARG A 122 1.58 15.45 1.77
C ARG A 122 2.87 15.19 2.56
N LEU A 123 3.39 13.95 2.51
CA LEU A 123 4.62 13.57 3.20
C LEU A 123 5.85 14.33 2.71
N LYS A 124 5.92 14.66 1.43
CA LYS A 124 6.98 15.55 0.90
C LYS A 124 6.86 16.96 1.47
N GLY A 125 5.67 17.53 1.53
CA GLY A 125 5.42 18.83 2.13
C GLY A 125 5.85 18.89 3.60
N GLU A 126 5.41 17.92 4.42
CA GLU A 126 5.82 17.80 5.82
C GLU A 126 7.34 17.67 5.97
N ASN A 127 8.00 16.92 5.09
CA ASN A 127 9.45 16.74 5.13
C ASN A 127 10.20 18.03 4.79
N GLU A 128 9.70 18.82 3.84
CA GLU A 128 10.27 20.12 3.50
C GLU A 128 10.09 21.14 4.62
N GLU A 129 8.96 21.13 5.30
CA GLU A 129 8.69 21.98 6.46
C GLU A 129 9.61 21.65 7.63
N LEU A 130 9.71 20.38 8.01
CA LEU A 130 10.63 19.91 9.05
C LEU A 130 12.10 20.22 8.74
N ARG A 131 12.49 20.15 7.48
CA ARG A 131 13.86 20.54 7.08
C ARG A 131 14.12 22.02 7.26
N ARG A 132 13.15 22.89 6.98
CA ARG A 132 13.27 24.34 7.23
C ARG A 132 13.38 24.64 8.73
N GLU A 133 12.50 24.05 9.54
CA GLU A 133 12.56 24.20 10.99
C GLU A 133 13.90 23.73 11.57
N LEU A 134 14.43 22.62 11.06
CA LEU A 134 15.73 22.11 11.47
C LEU A 134 16.86 23.10 11.13
N GLU A 135 16.85 23.67 9.92
CA GLU A 135 17.84 24.65 9.49
C GLU A 135 17.78 25.93 10.33
N GLU A 136 16.58 26.46 10.60
CA GLU A 136 16.38 27.61 11.49
C GLU A 136 16.89 27.35 12.89
N SER A 137 16.59 26.17 13.44
CA SER A 137 17.06 25.75 14.76
C SER A 137 18.59 25.65 14.82
N GLN A 138 19.21 25.06 13.78
CA GLN A 138 20.66 24.98 13.68
C GLN A 138 21.34 26.38 13.59
N ASN A 139 20.74 27.30 12.86
CA ASN A 139 21.23 28.66 12.77
C ASN A 139 21.14 29.39 14.13
N ARG A 140 20.02 29.23 14.82
CA ARG A 140 19.84 29.74 16.19
C ARG A 140 20.88 29.21 17.17
N ILE A 141 21.17 27.90 17.10
CA ILE A 141 22.21 27.27 17.92
C ILE A 141 23.56 27.88 17.62
N LYS A 142 23.92 28.14 16.35
CA LYS A 142 25.18 28.77 15.97
C LYS A 142 25.29 30.19 16.52
N GLU A 143 24.23 30.99 16.40
CA GLU A 143 24.20 32.36 16.92
C GLU A 143 24.37 32.38 18.45
N LEU A 144 23.62 31.53 19.17
CA LEU A 144 23.73 31.42 20.61
C LEU A 144 25.12 30.95 21.06
N SER A 145 25.70 30.00 20.37
CA SER A 145 27.06 29.52 20.64
C SER A 145 28.09 30.65 20.48
N SER A 146 28.00 31.45 19.39
CA SER A 146 28.86 32.61 19.19
C SER A 146 28.71 33.68 20.28
N LEU A 147 27.45 33.93 20.70
CA LEU A 147 27.17 34.87 21.81
C LEU A 147 27.77 34.40 23.12
N VAL A 148 27.62 33.11 23.45
CA VAL A 148 28.19 32.49 24.66
C VAL A 148 29.71 32.59 24.64
N GLU A 149 30.37 32.27 23.53
CA GLU A 149 31.81 32.41 23.39
C GLU A 149 32.27 33.86 23.58
N GLY A 150 31.53 34.82 23.00
CA GLY A 150 31.80 36.25 23.19
C GLY A 150 31.69 36.71 24.65
N LEU A 151 30.64 36.23 25.36
CA LEU A 151 30.46 36.52 26.77
C LEU A 151 31.56 35.90 27.66
N LEU A 152 31.93 34.64 27.39
CA LEU A 152 33.03 33.97 28.08
C LEU A 152 34.37 34.72 27.91
N LYS A 153 34.69 35.21 26.71
CA LYS A 153 35.89 36.04 26.49
C LYS A 153 35.85 37.31 27.33
N LYS A 154 34.70 38.03 27.41
CA LYS A 154 34.54 39.23 28.23
C LYS A 154 34.70 38.93 29.72
N ILE A 155 34.08 37.85 30.20
CA ILE A 155 34.20 37.42 31.61
C ILE A 155 35.66 37.12 31.95
N ASN A 156 36.38 36.39 31.13
CA ASN A 156 37.76 36.05 31.34
C ASN A 156 38.64 37.34 31.39
N LYS A 157 38.40 38.29 30.49
CA LYS A 157 39.12 39.57 30.48
C LYS A 157 38.91 40.33 31.79
N VAL A 158 37.63 40.47 32.26
CA VAL A 158 37.34 41.13 33.52
C VAL A 158 37.96 40.40 34.73
N LYS A 159 37.96 39.08 34.70
CA LYS A 159 38.62 38.27 35.73
C LYS A 159 40.12 38.51 35.79
N ASP A 160 40.80 38.64 34.66
CA ASP A 160 42.22 38.89 34.59
C ASP A 160 42.57 40.34 35.03
N GLU A 161 41.73 41.32 34.68
CA GLU A 161 41.82 42.68 35.17
C GLU A 161 41.67 42.78 36.69
N LEU A 162 40.66 42.10 37.27
CA LEU A 162 40.47 42.02 38.72
C LEU A 162 41.66 41.37 39.46
N ARG A 163 42.23 40.32 38.86
CA ARG A 163 43.44 39.70 39.46
C ARG A 163 44.62 40.67 39.52
N LYS A 164 44.85 41.44 38.47
CA LYS A 164 45.95 42.45 38.45
C LYS A 164 45.74 43.52 39.54
N VAL A 165 44.50 43.98 39.69
CA VAL A 165 44.19 44.99 40.77
C VAL A 165 44.38 44.39 42.17
N LEU A 166 44.10 43.10 42.36
CA LEU A 166 44.34 42.43 43.63
C LEU A 166 45.81 42.15 43.94
N GLU A 167 46.66 42.04 42.95
CA GLU A 167 48.12 41.87 43.07
C GLU A 167 48.86 43.21 43.29
N GLU A 168 48.23 44.34 42.94
CA GLU A 168 48.77 45.68 43.17
C GLU A 168 48.37 46.32 44.53
N LEU A 169 47.51 45.67 45.29
CA LEU A 169 47.06 46.04 46.64
C LEU A 169 47.85 45.32 47.73
#